data_31edf2d189a7847890113f4a51048276
#
_entry.id   31edf2d189a7847890113f4a51048276
#
_cell.length_a   1.000
_cell.length_b   1.000
_cell.length_c   1.000
_cell.angle_alpha   90.00
_cell.angle_beta   90.00
_cell.angle_gamma   90.00
#
_symmetry.space_group_name_H-M   'P 1'
#
loop_
_entity.id
_entity.type
_entity.pdbx_description
1 polymer ?
#
loop_
_entity_poly.entity_id
_entity_poly.type
_entity_poly.pdbx_seq_one_letter_code
_entity_poly.pdbx_strand_id
1 'polypeptide(L)'
;CGVEGEIICPECYATIKRVPVNVCPYCNAYVSTTGHCPNCLNRKPAYTQFRAYAFYGGVIREAVHQLKYQNDIGIARILAGYLLKVIQAENWQIDLVVPVPLSKSKQNQRGYNQAERLARPVAGALGKPISTEGLSRIREKASQVNLDVKSRRENVRGVFEADPAIVKGKRILLIDDVFTTGATLESASQALKDANSGLVYAVTVGKSDFNVN
;
A
#
# COMPACT_ATOMS: atom_id res chain seq x y z
N CYS A 1 -4.62 16.39 16.25
CA CYS A 1 -5.48 17.59 16.46
C CYS A 1 -5.28 18.28 17.81
N GLY A 2 -4.51 17.76 18.73
CA GLY A 2 -4.24 18.37 20.03
C GLY A 2 -5.34 18.20 21.10
N VAL A 3 -6.32 17.34 20.84
CA VAL A 3 -7.28 16.91 21.86
C VAL A 3 -6.57 15.91 22.76
N GLU A 4 -6.52 16.19 24.06
CA GLU A 4 -5.82 15.37 25.05
C GLU A 4 -6.43 13.96 25.10
N GLY A 5 -5.57 12.94 25.07
CA GLY A 5 -5.98 11.53 25.07
C GLY A 5 -6.41 10.95 23.73
N GLU A 6 -6.55 11.77 22.67
CA GLU A 6 -7.01 11.32 21.36
C GLU A 6 -5.91 11.42 20.29
N ILE A 7 -5.60 10.33 19.62
CA ILE A 7 -4.67 10.34 18.47
C ILE A 7 -5.35 10.94 17.24
N ILE A 8 -6.59 10.54 16.96
CA ILE A 8 -7.47 11.12 15.94
C ILE A 8 -8.85 11.31 16.59
N CYS A 9 -9.20 12.53 16.93
CA CYS A 9 -10.49 12.82 17.56
C CYS A 9 -11.67 12.62 16.58
N PRO A 10 -12.91 12.48 17.09
CA PRO A 10 -14.09 12.26 16.25
C PRO A 10 -14.30 13.32 15.16
N GLU A 11 -14.03 14.58 15.47
CA GLU A 11 -14.15 15.68 14.51
C GLU A 11 -13.15 15.54 13.36
N CYS A 12 -11.86 15.29 13.67
CA CYS A 12 -10.85 15.01 12.65
C CYS A 12 -11.20 13.77 11.84
N TYR A 13 -11.70 12.70 12.50
CA TYR A 13 -12.13 11.49 11.81
C TYR A 13 -13.27 11.76 10.82
N ALA A 14 -14.22 12.64 11.17
CA ALA A 14 -15.33 13.02 10.30
C ALA A 14 -14.88 13.75 9.01
N THR A 15 -13.70 14.41 9.04
CA THR A 15 -13.15 15.11 7.86
C THR A 15 -12.41 14.18 6.88
N ILE A 16 -12.21 12.90 7.22
CA ILE A 16 -11.49 11.97 6.35
C ILE A 16 -12.31 11.68 5.09
N LYS A 17 -11.78 12.09 3.95
CA LYS A 17 -12.35 11.78 2.63
C LYS A 17 -12.05 10.32 2.27
N ARG A 18 -13.00 9.42 2.53
CA ARG A 18 -12.86 7.99 2.24
C ARG A 18 -12.96 7.72 0.74
N VAL A 19 -12.25 6.70 0.28
CA VAL A 19 -12.43 6.18 -1.08
C VAL A 19 -13.81 5.50 -1.15
N PRO A 20 -14.67 5.83 -2.14
CA PRO A 20 -15.98 5.22 -2.27
C PRO A 20 -15.91 3.71 -2.60
N VAL A 21 -17.05 3.03 -2.51
CA VAL A 21 -17.15 1.59 -2.78
C VAL A 21 -17.05 1.30 -4.27
N ASN A 22 -17.71 2.12 -5.10
CA ASN A 22 -17.75 1.94 -6.55
C ASN A 22 -16.50 2.52 -7.19
N VAL A 23 -15.43 1.72 -7.21
CA VAL A 23 -14.13 2.15 -7.74
C VAL A 23 -13.50 1.07 -8.60
N CYS A 24 -12.68 1.53 -9.52
CA CYS A 24 -11.83 0.67 -10.34
C CYS A 24 -10.95 -0.25 -9.45
N PRO A 25 -10.96 -1.58 -9.68
CA PRO A 25 -10.20 -2.52 -8.86
C PRO A 25 -8.67 -2.33 -8.94
N TYR A 26 -8.17 -1.56 -9.93
CA TYR A 26 -6.74 -1.37 -10.14
C TYR A 26 -6.19 -0.03 -9.64
N CYS A 27 -6.98 1.03 -9.59
CA CYS A 27 -6.46 2.35 -9.18
C CYS A 27 -7.36 3.09 -8.20
N ASN A 28 -8.52 2.53 -7.86
CA ASN A 28 -9.55 3.14 -7.04
C ASN A 28 -10.04 4.51 -7.56
N ALA A 29 -9.98 4.77 -8.87
CA ALA A 29 -10.73 5.86 -9.48
C ALA A 29 -12.22 5.51 -9.43
N TYR A 30 -13.07 6.52 -9.19
CA TYR A 30 -14.52 6.32 -9.23
C TYR A 30 -14.96 5.79 -10.59
N VAL A 31 -15.91 4.86 -10.59
CA VAL A 31 -16.57 4.33 -11.78
C VAL A 31 -18.09 4.37 -11.58
N SER A 32 -18.81 4.80 -12.59
CA SER A 32 -20.30 4.88 -12.56
C SER A 32 -20.96 3.49 -12.67
N THR A 33 -20.24 2.53 -13.25
CA THR A 33 -20.66 1.14 -13.41
C THR A 33 -19.59 0.21 -12.83
N THR A 34 -19.94 -1.05 -12.59
CA THR A 34 -18.95 -2.05 -12.15
C THR A 34 -17.89 -2.26 -13.23
N GLY A 35 -16.62 -2.29 -12.84
CA GLY A 35 -15.51 -2.61 -13.75
C GLY A 35 -14.32 -1.68 -13.64
N HIS A 36 -13.57 -1.56 -14.73
CA HIS A 36 -12.33 -0.79 -14.78
C HIS A 36 -12.60 0.63 -15.31
N CYS A 37 -11.88 1.61 -14.78
CA CYS A 37 -11.91 2.96 -15.33
C CYS A 37 -11.23 2.99 -16.73
N PRO A 38 -11.50 4.01 -17.57
CA PRO A 38 -10.90 4.10 -18.91
C PRO A 38 -9.38 3.97 -18.92
N ASN A 39 -8.69 4.54 -17.94
CA ASN A 39 -7.23 4.48 -17.84
C ASN A 39 -6.69 3.08 -17.49
N CYS A 40 -7.52 2.19 -16.96
CA CYS A 40 -7.15 0.84 -16.56
C CYS A 40 -7.73 -0.26 -17.46
N LEU A 41 -8.61 0.07 -18.40
CA LEU A 41 -9.24 -0.89 -19.32
C LEU A 41 -8.21 -1.70 -20.09
N ASN A 42 -7.15 -1.03 -20.56
CA ASN A 42 -6.07 -1.64 -21.37
C ASN A 42 -4.80 -1.90 -20.55
N ARG A 43 -4.87 -1.78 -19.21
CA ARG A 43 -3.74 -1.97 -18.32
C ARG A 43 -4.09 -2.98 -17.25
N LYS A 44 -3.47 -4.15 -17.30
CA LYS A 44 -3.56 -5.15 -16.24
C LYS A 44 -2.31 -5.05 -15.35
N PRO A 45 -2.42 -4.52 -14.13
CA PRO A 45 -1.31 -4.50 -13.20
C PRO A 45 -0.96 -5.91 -12.73
N ALA A 46 0.24 -6.08 -12.15
CA ALA A 46 0.70 -7.35 -11.61
C ALA A 46 -0.09 -7.77 -10.36
N TYR A 47 -0.63 -6.82 -9.60
CA TYR A 47 -1.57 -7.14 -8.52
C TYR A 47 -2.97 -7.45 -9.07
N THR A 48 -3.68 -8.32 -8.36
CA THR A 48 -5.04 -8.75 -8.72
C THR A 48 -6.06 -7.67 -8.45
N GLN A 49 -5.93 -6.99 -7.31
CA GLN A 49 -6.84 -5.94 -6.86
C GLN A 49 -6.11 -5.01 -5.89
N PHE A 50 -6.49 -3.74 -5.90
CA PHE A 50 -5.99 -2.70 -5.01
C PHE A 50 -7.14 -2.01 -4.29
N ARG A 51 -6.92 -1.67 -3.01
CA ARG A 51 -7.81 -0.80 -2.25
C ARG A 51 -7.03 0.20 -1.41
N ALA A 52 -7.55 1.41 -1.31
CA ALA A 52 -7.11 2.42 -0.36
C ALA A 52 -8.27 2.80 0.56
N TYR A 53 -7.96 3.12 1.81
CA TYR A 53 -8.97 3.54 2.76
C TYR A 53 -9.51 4.94 2.44
N ALA A 54 -8.61 5.91 2.16
CA ALA A 54 -8.99 7.30 1.96
C ALA A 54 -8.13 8.00 0.89
N PHE A 55 -8.55 9.20 0.49
CA PHE A 55 -7.71 10.09 -0.28
C PHE A 55 -6.60 10.67 0.61
N TYR A 56 -5.39 10.80 0.04
CA TYR A 56 -4.21 11.29 0.73
C TYR A 56 -4.26 12.81 0.85
N GLY A 57 -4.75 13.29 1.99
CA GLY A 57 -4.87 14.70 2.32
C GLY A 57 -5.31 14.89 3.78
N GLY A 58 -5.29 16.11 4.29
CA GLY A 58 -5.76 16.44 5.64
C GLY A 58 -5.23 15.49 6.73
N VAL A 59 -6.14 14.93 7.51
CA VAL A 59 -5.84 14.03 8.63
C VAL A 59 -5.05 12.80 8.21
N ILE A 60 -5.34 12.21 7.05
CA ILE A 60 -4.61 11.02 6.56
C ILE A 60 -3.15 11.36 6.22
N ARG A 61 -2.90 12.52 5.60
CA ARG A 61 -1.54 12.98 5.31
C ARG A 61 -0.74 13.17 6.60
N GLU A 62 -1.34 13.82 7.59
CA GLU A 62 -0.71 14.05 8.89
C GLU A 62 -0.43 12.75 9.63
N ALA A 63 -1.41 11.84 9.70
CA ALA A 63 -1.25 10.53 10.33
C ALA A 63 -0.14 9.68 9.68
N VAL A 64 -0.06 9.68 8.35
CA VAL A 64 1.01 9.00 7.62
C VAL A 64 2.36 9.69 7.85
N HIS A 65 2.40 11.01 8.01
CA HIS A 65 3.62 11.74 8.35
C HIS A 65 4.13 11.34 9.74
N GLN A 66 3.25 11.30 10.75
CA GLN A 66 3.59 10.83 12.10
C GLN A 66 4.09 9.38 12.07
N LEU A 67 3.39 8.50 11.35
CA LEU A 67 3.83 7.12 11.14
C LEU A 67 5.24 7.02 10.53
N LYS A 68 5.62 7.94 9.62
CA LYS A 68 6.94 7.94 8.97
C LYS A 68 8.07 8.51 9.80
N TYR A 69 7.80 9.46 10.68
CA TYR A 69 8.87 10.27 11.29
C TYR A 69 8.86 10.28 12.81
N GLN A 70 7.78 9.88 13.46
CA GLN A 70 7.66 9.92 14.92
C GLN A 70 7.65 8.52 15.56
N ASN A 71 7.70 7.45 14.77
CA ASN A 71 7.63 6.05 15.24
C ASN A 71 6.42 5.79 16.18
N ASP A 72 5.31 6.49 15.94
CA ASP A 72 4.12 6.38 16.78
C ASP A 72 3.39 5.06 16.54
N ILE A 73 3.47 4.17 17.54
CA ILE A 73 2.80 2.86 17.53
C ILE A 73 1.28 3.02 17.63
N GLY A 74 0.81 4.06 18.32
CA GLY A 74 -0.62 4.34 18.44
C GLY A 74 -1.25 4.66 17.10
N ILE A 75 -0.63 5.56 16.33
CA ILE A 75 -1.11 5.89 14.98
C ILE A 75 -1.06 4.68 14.04
N ALA A 76 -0.03 3.83 14.15
CA ALA A 76 0.07 2.61 13.35
C ALA A 76 -1.12 1.67 13.59
N ARG A 77 -1.57 1.50 14.84
CA ARG A 77 -2.73 0.67 15.18
C ARG A 77 -4.04 1.25 14.63
N ILE A 78 -4.24 2.56 14.71
CA ILE A 78 -5.42 3.23 14.16
C ILE A 78 -5.47 3.05 12.64
N LEU A 79 -4.37 3.32 11.95
CA LEU A 79 -4.28 3.18 10.51
C LEU A 79 -4.43 1.72 10.05
N ALA A 80 -3.91 0.76 10.81
CA ALA A 80 -4.15 -0.67 10.58
C ALA A 80 -5.64 -1.03 10.73
N GLY A 81 -6.34 -0.44 11.70
CA GLY A 81 -7.79 -0.56 11.84
C GLY A 81 -8.55 -0.06 10.61
N TYR A 82 -8.06 1.01 9.97
CA TYR A 82 -8.64 1.49 8.71
C TYR A 82 -8.40 0.53 7.55
N LEU A 83 -7.20 -0.07 7.46
CA LEU A 83 -6.91 -1.10 6.46
C LEU A 83 -7.80 -2.34 6.67
N LEU A 84 -8.01 -2.77 7.90
CA LEU A 84 -8.86 -3.92 8.21
C LEU A 84 -10.30 -3.72 7.73
N LYS A 85 -10.88 -2.52 7.89
CA LYS A 85 -12.22 -2.20 7.37
C LYS A 85 -12.31 -2.42 5.86
N VAL A 86 -11.28 -2.04 5.13
CA VAL A 86 -11.21 -2.20 3.67
C VAL A 86 -11.04 -3.67 3.29
N ILE A 87 -10.13 -4.39 3.96
CA ILE A 87 -9.83 -5.79 3.68
C ILE A 87 -11.06 -6.67 3.95
N GLN A 88 -11.76 -6.45 5.06
CA GLN A 88 -12.95 -7.21 5.43
C GLN A 88 -14.11 -7.03 4.46
N ALA A 89 -14.23 -5.86 3.83
CA ALA A 89 -15.27 -5.59 2.83
C ALA A 89 -15.07 -6.34 1.50
N GLU A 90 -13.85 -6.83 1.22
CA GLU A 90 -13.49 -7.40 -0.09
C GLU A 90 -13.53 -8.94 -0.14
N ASN A 91 -13.76 -9.62 0.96
CA ASN A 91 -13.76 -11.10 1.06
C ASN A 91 -12.50 -11.79 0.48
N TRP A 92 -11.34 -11.12 0.54
CA TRP A 92 -10.09 -11.67 0.03
C TRP A 92 -9.63 -12.88 0.84
N GLN A 93 -9.28 -13.94 0.13
CA GLN A 93 -8.65 -15.11 0.73
C GLN A 93 -7.13 -14.85 0.79
N ILE A 94 -6.60 -14.66 1.99
CA ILE A 94 -5.20 -14.27 2.25
C ILE A 94 -4.48 -15.43 2.95
N ASP A 95 -3.27 -15.76 2.48
CA ASP A 95 -2.41 -16.77 3.09
C ASP A 95 -1.21 -16.14 3.80
N LEU A 96 -0.71 -15.00 3.32
CA LEU A 96 0.48 -14.32 3.84
C LEU A 96 0.36 -12.80 3.69
N VAL A 97 0.72 -12.09 4.74
CA VAL A 97 0.85 -10.62 4.73
C VAL A 97 2.31 -10.23 4.47
N VAL A 98 2.53 -9.34 3.51
CA VAL A 98 3.86 -8.87 3.11
C VAL A 98 3.89 -7.34 3.11
N PRO A 99 4.67 -6.69 3.96
CA PRO A 99 4.88 -5.25 3.89
C PRO A 99 5.80 -4.89 2.72
N VAL A 100 5.53 -3.78 2.03
CA VAL A 100 6.46 -3.25 1.02
C VAL A 100 7.76 -2.82 1.70
N PRO A 101 8.93 -3.34 1.28
CA PRO A 101 10.20 -2.99 1.91
C PRO A 101 10.66 -1.58 1.52
N LEU A 102 11.29 -0.90 2.48
CA LEU A 102 11.95 0.38 2.26
C LEU A 102 13.29 0.22 1.52
N SER A 103 13.78 1.31 0.96
CA SER A 103 15.19 1.40 0.55
C SER A 103 16.11 1.40 1.78
N LYS A 104 17.34 0.91 1.63
CA LYS A 104 18.34 0.87 2.73
C LYS A 104 18.58 2.28 3.31
N SER A 105 18.65 3.30 2.45
CA SER A 105 18.82 4.69 2.90
C SER A 105 17.67 5.15 3.78
N LYS A 106 16.41 4.89 3.41
CA LYS A 106 15.25 5.24 4.23
C LYS A 106 15.14 4.39 5.48
N GLN A 107 15.52 3.11 5.42
CA GLN A 107 15.56 2.24 6.58
C GLN A 107 16.56 2.77 7.62
N ASN A 108 17.75 3.17 7.19
CA ASN A 108 18.78 3.74 8.07
C ASN A 108 18.34 5.11 8.64
N GLN A 109 17.69 5.95 7.84
CA GLN A 109 17.20 7.25 8.28
C GLN A 109 16.08 7.15 9.30
N ARG A 110 15.16 6.19 9.14
CA ARG A 110 13.94 6.06 9.97
C ARG A 110 14.10 5.06 11.12
N GLY A 111 15.01 4.09 10.98
CA GLY A 111 15.17 2.99 11.94
C GLY A 111 14.10 1.89 11.85
N TYR A 112 13.04 2.09 11.06
CA TYR A 112 11.93 1.14 10.91
C TYR A 112 11.24 1.28 9.54
N ASN A 113 10.46 0.24 9.17
CA ASN A 113 9.60 0.23 8.00
C ASN A 113 8.15 0.56 8.40
N GLN A 114 7.59 1.67 7.89
CA GLN A 114 6.21 2.08 8.15
C GLN A 114 5.18 1.07 7.63
N ALA A 115 5.45 0.43 6.49
CA ALA A 115 4.56 -0.61 5.95
C ALA A 115 4.51 -1.84 6.87
N GLU A 116 5.64 -2.21 7.49
CA GLU A 116 5.70 -3.27 8.49
C GLU A 116 4.94 -2.90 9.77
N ARG A 117 5.04 -1.63 10.23
CA ARG A 117 4.26 -1.14 11.39
C ARG A 117 2.75 -1.25 11.16
N LEU A 118 2.29 -1.08 9.92
CA LEU A 118 0.90 -1.31 9.53
C LEU A 118 0.57 -2.81 9.39
N ALA A 119 1.47 -3.58 8.79
CA ALA A 119 1.24 -4.97 8.46
C ALA A 119 1.15 -5.89 9.68
N ARG A 120 1.95 -5.66 10.73
CA ARG A 120 1.93 -6.50 11.94
C ARG A 120 0.57 -6.54 12.64
N PRO A 121 -0.07 -5.39 12.98
CA PRO A 121 -1.40 -5.42 13.60
C PRO A 121 -2.48 -5.94 12.63
N VAL A 122 -2.37 -5.69 11.31
CA VAL A 122 -3.29 -6.26 10.32
C VAL A 122 -3.17 -7.78 10.29
N ALA A 123 -1.96 -8.33 10.21
CA ALA A 123 -1.71 -9.77 10.20
C ALA A 123 -2.25 -10.45 11.48
N GLY A 124 -1.99 -9.85 12.64
CA GLY A 124 -2.50 -10.33 13.92
C GLY A 124 -4.03 -10.37 13.97
N ALA A 125 -4.70 -9.31 13.53
CA ALA A 125 -6.17 -9.25 13.51
C ALA A 125 -6.81 -10.22 12.49
N LEU A 126 -6.11 -10.53 11.40
CA LEU A 126 -6.56 -11.53 10.41
C LEU A 126 -6.20 -12.97 10.80
N GLY A 127 -5.39 -13.18 11.84
CA GLY A 127 -4.86 -14.51 12.19
C GLY A 127 -3.96 -15.09 11.09
N LYS A 128 -3.22 -14.23 10.35
CA LYS A 128 -2.39 -14.65 9.22
C LYS A 128 -0.90 -14.41 9.49
N PRO A 129 -0.02 -15.27 8.96
CA PRO A 129 1.42 -15.05 9.06
C PRO A 129 1.82 -13.76 8.33
N ILE A 130 2.90 -13.15 8.82
CA ILE A 130 3.57 -12.01 8.17
C ILE A 130 4.99 -12.43 7.79
N SER A 131 5.46 -12.01 6.62
CA SER A 131 6.88 -12.14 6.24
C SER A 131 7.44 -10.81 5.80
N THR A 132 8.55 -10.41 6.42
CA THR A 132 9.38 -9.26 6.01
C THR A 132 10.49 -9.66 5.05
N GLU A 133 10.74 -10.97 4.90
CA GLU A 133 11.78 -11.55 4.06
C GLU A 133 11.25 -12.04 2.71
N GLY A 134 9.93 -12.29 2.61
CA GLY A 134 9.28 -12.75 1.38
C GLY A 134 9.37 -11.77 0.21
N LEU A 135 9.69 -10.51 0.48
CA LEU A 135 9.94 -9.47 -0.53
C LEU A 135 11.07 -8.58 -0.04
N SER A 136 12.09 -8.37 -0.84
CA SER A 136 13.23 -7.50 -0.56
C SER A 136 13.38 -6.40 -1.61
N ARG A 137 13.97 -5.28 -1.22
CA ARG A 137 14.30 -4.18 -2.13
C ARG A 137 15.79 -4.25 -2.45
N ILE A 138 16.12 -4.60 -3.69
CA ILE A 138 17.49 -4.84 -4.15
C ILE A 138 18.15 -3.63 -4.80
N ARG A 139 17.36 -2.64 -5.24
CA ARG A 139 17.89 -1.40 -5.84
C ARG A 139 17.26 -0.16 -5.21
N GLU A 140 18.05 0.88 -5.01
CA GLU A 140 17.54 2.21 -4.76
C GLU A 140 17.02 2.80 -6.07
N LYS A 141 15.93 3.59 -6.02
CA LYS A 141 15.53 4.38 -7.19
C LYS A 141 16.71 5.30 -7.51
N ALA A 142 17.29 5.18 -8.69
CA ALA A 142 18.19 6.20 -9.16
C ALA A 142 17.45 7.55 -9.11
N SER A 143 18.00 8.52 -8.39
CA SER A 143 17.51 9.88 -8.41
C SER A 143 17.89 10.47 -9.77
N GLN A 144 16.96 10.39 -10.74
CA GLN A 144 17.17 10.96 -12.05
C GLN A 144 16.17 12.08 -12.29
N VAL A 145 16.73 13.27 -12.36
CA VAL A 145 16.04 14.54 -12.57
C VAL A 145 15.52 14.70 -14.02
N ASN A 146 15.87 13.82 -14.97
CA ASN A 146 15.47 13.95 -16.38
C ASN A 146 15.26 12.60 -17.06
N LEU A 147 14.14 11.92 -16.81
CA LEU A 147 13.73 10.77 -17.61
C LEU A 147 12.29 10.88 -18.10
N ASP A 148 12.12 10.60 -19.39
CA ASP A 148 10.85 10.45 -20.10
C ASP A 148 9.94 9.37 -19.47
N VAL A 149 8.62 9.50 -19.67
CA VAL A 149 7.56 8.64 -19.08
C VAL A 149 7.78 7.15 -19.41
N LYS A 150 8.39 6.83 -20.57
CA LYS A 150 8.70 5.46 -20.99
C LYS A 150 9.85 4.86 -20.19
N SER A 151 10.89 5.62 -19.94
CA SER A 151 12.06 5.26 -19.13
C SER A 151 11.72 5.10 -17.63
N ARG A 152 10.70 5.80 -17.13
CA ARG A 152 10.21 5.63 -15.75
C ARG A 152 9.56 4.26 -15.52
N ARG A 153 8.97 3.64 -16.58
CA ARG A 153 8.37 2.30 -16.50
C ARG A 153 9.42 1.19 -16.54
N GLU A 154 10.49 1.36 -17.30
CA GLU A 154 11.59 0.38 -17.41
C GLU A 154 12.49 0.39 -16.16
N ASN A 155 12.69 1.56 -15.54
CA ASN A 155 13.46 1.72 -14.30
C ASN A 155 12.77 1.17 -13.03
N VAL A 156 11.50 0.75 -13.12
CA VAL A 156 10.77 0.16 -11.98
C VAL A 156 10.88 -1.36 -11.98
N ARG A 157 11.23 -2.00 -13.10
CA ARG A 157 11.51 -3.44 -13.14
C ARG A 157 12.84 -3.74 -12.45
N GLY A 158 12.84 -4.69 -11.52
CA GLY A 158 14.03 -5.14 -10.79
C GLY A 158 14.41 -4.26 -9.59
N VAL A 159 13.47 -3.46 -9.04
CA VAL A 159 13.65 -2.77 -7.75
C VAL A 159 13.44 -3.72 -6.58
N PHE A 160 12.56 -4.71 -6.75
CA PHE A 160 12.23 -5.70 -5.74
C PHE A 160 12.56 -7.11 -6.24
N GLU A 161 12.83 -7.99 -5.29
CA GLU A 161 13.00 -9.42 -5.46
C GLU A 161 12.18 -10.14 -4.40
N ALA A 162 11.51 -11.24 -4.76
CA ALA A 162 10.74 -12.04 -3.83
C ALA A 162 11.37 -13.43 -3.68
N ASP A 163 11.31 -13.99 -2.48
CA ASP A 163 11.81 -15.33 -2.19
C ASP A 163 10.75 -16.39 -2.53
N PRO A 164 10.97 -17.22 -3.58
CA PRO A 164 10.02 -18.26 -3.96
C PRO A 164 9.76 -19.29 -2.85
N ALA A 165 10.73 -19.55 -1.96
CA ALA A 165 10.55 -20.48 -0.84
C ALA A 165 9.47 -20.00 0.13
N ILE A 166 9.29 -18.67 0.22
CA ILE A 166 8.33 -18.04 1.13
C ILE A 166 6.98 -17.78 0.44
N VAL A 167 7.00 -17.32 -0.83
CA VAL A 167 5.78 -16.75 -1.45
C VAL A 167 5.10 -17.65 -2.47
N LYS A 168 5.76 -18.71 -2.97
CA LYS A 168 5.24 -19.58 -4.03
C LYS A 168 3.86 -20.13 -3.71
N GLY A 169 2.91 -19.96 -4.64
CA GLY A 169 1.54 -20.43 -4.55
C GLY A 169 0.64 -19.69 -3.54
N LYS A 170 1.19 -18.81 -2.69
CA LYS A 170 0.43 -18.10 -1.66
C LYS A 170 -0.32 -16.91 -2.21
N ARG A 171 -1.52 -16.66 -1.67
CA ARG A 171 -2.31 -15.45 -1.88
C ARG A 171 -1.78 -14.37 -0.91
N ILE A 172 -1.18 -13.34 -1.48
CA ILE A 172 -0.43 -12.32 -0.74
C ILE A 172 -1.31 -11.10 -0.50
N LEU A 173 -1.30 -10.58 0.74
CA LEU A 173 -1.74 -9.23 1.05
C LEU A 173 -0.52 -8.32 1.14
N LEU A 174 -0.31 -7.49 0.13
CA LEU A 174 0.76 -6.51 0.06
C LEU A 174 0.30 -5.19 0.69
N ILE A 175 1.04 -4.68 1.68
CA ILE A 175 0.69 -3.47 2.43
C ILE A 175 1.74 -2.38 2.20
N ASP A 176 1.26 -1.17 1.87
CA ASP A 176 2.07 0.05 1.85
C ASP A 176 1.27 1.20 2.52
N ASP A 177 1.91 2.34 2.75
CA ASP A 177 1.26 3.50 3.39
C ASP A 177 0.45 4.34 2.39
N VAL A 178 0.99 4.66 1.21
CA VAL A 178 0.37 5.56 0.23
C VAL A 178 0.55 5.09 -1.20
N PHE A 179 -0.56 5.05 -1.92
CA PHE A 179 -0.59 4.88 -3.38
C PHE A 179 -0.51 6.24 -4.06
N THR A 180 0.57 6.51 -4.76
CA THR A 180 0.70 7.70 -5.62
C THR A 180 0.47 7.34 -7.09
N THR A 181 1.48 6.98 -7.83
CA THR A 181 1.37 6.51 -9.22
C THR A 181 1.10 5.01 -9.35
N GLY A 182 1.17 4.27 -8.26
CA GLY A 182 1.09 2.82 -8.21
C GLY A 182 2.38 2.09 -8.59
N ALA A 183 3.43 2.80 -8.99
CA ALA A 183 4.67 2.18 -9.47
C ALA A 183 5.35 1.27 -8.43
N THR A 184 5.27 1.61 -7.15
CA THR A 184 5.83 0.79 -6.07
C THR A 184 5.08 -0.54 -5.93
N LEU A 185 3.75 -0.48 -5.83
CA LEU A 185 2.92 -1.68 -5.72
C LEU A 185 3.00 -2.54 -6.98
N GLU A 186 3.07 -1.93 -8.15
CA GLU A 186 3.25 -2.63 -9.43
C GLU A 186 4.56 -3.43 -9.43
N SER A 187 5.69 -2.78 -9.11
CA SER A 187 7.00 -3.44 -9.11
C SER A 187 7.11 -4.53 -8.04
N ALA A 188 6.59 -4.27 -6.84
CA ALA A 188 6.55 -5.23 -5.76
C ALA A 188 5.69 -6.46 -6.11
N SER A 189 4.51 -6.23 -6.71
CA SER A 189 3.62 -7.29 -7.16
C SER A 189 4.21 -8.09 -8.31
N GLN A 190 4.92 -7.44 -9.24
CA GLN A 190 5.61 -8.14 -10.32
C GLN A 190 6.68 -9.10 -9.77
N ALA A 191 7.51 -8.65 -8.82
CA ALA A 191 8.50 -9.51 -8.16
C ALA A 191 7.86 -10.72 -7.48
N LEU A 192 6.73 -10.52 -6.78
CA LEU A 192 5.97 -11.61 -6.18
C LEU A 192 5.45 -12.61 -7.24
N LYS A 193 4.95 -12.11 -8.37
CA LYS A 193 4.49 -12.94 -9.49
C LYS A 193 5.64 -13.71 -10.15
N ASP A 194 6.78 -13.07 -10.37
CA ASP A 194 7.98 -13.70 -10.92
C ASP A 194 8.50 -14.83 -10.02
N ALA A 195 8.27 -14.73 -8.70
CA ALA A 195 8.52 -15.78 -7.70
C ALA A 195 7.36 -16.81 -7.59
N ASN A 196 6.43 -16.83 -8.56
CA ASN A 196 5.29 -17.75 -8.63
C ASN A 196 4.33 -17.66 -7.44
N SER A 197 4.12 -16.46 -6.85
CA SER A 197 3.03 -16.27 -5.89
C SER A 197 1.67 -16.50 -6.56
N GLY A 198 0.66 -16.79 -5.77
CA GLY A 198 -0.74 -16.82 -6.20
C GLY A 198 -1.30 -15.42 -6.49
N LEU A 199 -2.49 -15.12 -6.00
CA LEU A 199 -3.08 -13.79 -6.12
C LEU A 199 -2.34 -12.77 -5.25
N VAL A 200 -2.21 -11.53 -5.73
CA VAL A 200 -1.63 -10.42 -4.97
C VAL A 200 -2.70 -9.36 -4.79
N TYR A 201 -3.14 -9.16 -3.57
CA TYR A 201 -4.02 -8.07 -3.17
C TYR A 201 -3.17 -6.96 -2.55
N ALA A 202 -3.42 -5.72 -2.90
CA ALA A 202 -2.66 -4.59 -2.38
C ALA A 202 -3.56 -3.63 -1.63
N VAL A 203 -3.09 -3.11 -0.48
CA VAL A 203 -3.82 -2.10 0.30
C VAL A 203 -2.91 -0.97 0.74
N THR A 204 -3.48 0.25 0.81
CA THR A 204 -2.82 1.42 1.39
C THR A 204 -3.77 2.22 2.26
N VAL A 205 -3.22 2.97 3.20
CA VAL A 205 -3.98 3.92 4.03
C VAL A 205 -4.54 5.06 3.17
N GLY A 206 -3.68 5.61 2.29
CA GLY A 206 -4.05 6.72 1.42
C GLY A 206 -3.76 6.46 -0.05
N LYS A 207 -4.53 7.13 -0.93
CA LYS A 207 -4.22 7.26 -2.36
C LYS A 207 -4.22 8.71 -2.77
N SER A 208 -3.30 9.10 -3.67
CA SER A 208 -3.36 10.43 -4.29
C SER A 208 -4.63 10.58 -5.14
N ASP A 209 -5.27 11.75 -5.04
CA ASP A 209 -6.38 12.11 -5.90
C ASP A 209 -5.81 12.58 -7.24
N PHE A 210 -6.08 11.83 -8.32
CA PHE A 210 -5.64 12.20 -9.68
C PHE A 210 -6.59 13.19 -10.37
N ASN A 211 -7.67 13.58 -9.69
CA ASN A 211 -8.68 14.49 -10.24
C ASN A 211 -8.53 15.94 -9.75
N VAL A 212 -7.45 16.28 -9.06
CA VAL A 212 -7.15 17.66 -8.65
C VAL A 212 -6.13 18.25 -9.63
N ASN A 213 -6.62 18.71 -10.77
CA ASN A 213 -6.08 19.81 -11.58
C ASN A 213 -7.25 20.70 -11.99
#